data_0f505ce584c7e2a376c0d9c979376aee
#
_entry.id   0f505ce584c7e2a376c0d9c979376aee
#
_cell.length_a   1.000
_cell.length_b   1.000
_cell.length_c   1.000
_cell.angle_alpha   90.00
_cell.angle_beta   90.00
_cell.angle_gamma   90.00
#
_symmetry.space_group_name_H-M   'P 1'
#
loop_
_entity.id
_entity.type
_entity.pdbx_description
1 polymer ?
#
loop_
_entity_poly.entity_id
_entity_poly.type
_entity_poly.pdbx_seq_one_letter_code
_entity_poly.pdbx_strand_id
1 'polypeptide(L)'
;ERLSGLPRGWKRAILLGFDVLALIGALWLSFAIRLGGSFTPTDVHLLLMLLAPVVAIPVFVRLGLYRAVIRYLPERAIWTIVQATTLATLLWVFTLFVAEATRLAVFPRTVPFFYLIFSTLLIAGSRFLAKALLWLPERVLGRAGGVVIYGAGAAGTQLVEALRAHGKNF
;
A
#
# COMPACT_ATOMS: atom_id res chain seq x y z
N GLU A 1 -6.36 20.65 0.45
CA GLU A 1 -5.20 21.33 1.11
C GLU A 1 -4.79 20.72 2.45
N ARG A 2 -5.64 19.93 3.15
CA ARG A 2 -5.33 19.46 4.52
C ARG A 2 -4.37 18.24 4.60
N LEU A 3 -4.23 17.44 3.56
CA LEU A 3 -3.40 16.21 3.61
C LEU A 3 -1.92 16.46 3.26
N SER A 4 -1.61 17.50 2.52
CA SER A 4 -0.23 17.84 2.14
C SER A 4 0.59 18.39 3.32
N GLY A 5 -0.05 19.06 4.28
CA GLY A 5 0.59 19.68 5.46
C GLY A 5 0.83 18.74 6.64
N LEU A 6 0.35 17.49 6.60
CA LEU A 6 0.50 16.56 7.72
C LEU A 6 1.96 16.11 7.91
N PRO A 7 2.45 16.03 9.16
CA PRO A 7 3.79 15.53 9.45
C PRO A 7 3.96 14.08 8.95
N ARG A 8 5.17 13.73 8.57
CA ARG A 8 5.49 12.42 7.95
C ARG A 8 5.02 11.22 8.79
N GLY A 9 5.00 11.35 10.11
CA GLY A 9 4.51 10.32 11.03
C GLY A 9 3.02 10.02 10.84
N TRP A 10 2.18 11.04 10.71
CA TRP A 10 0.74 10.88 10.52
C TRP A 10 0.38 10.20 9.20
N LYS A 11 1.07 10.55 8.12
CA LYS A 11 0.89 9.89 6.81
C LYS A 11 1.21 8.40 6.89
N ARG A 12 2.26 8.05 7.62
CA ARG A 12 2.65 6.65 7.85
C ARG A 12 1.62 5.91 8.71
N ALA A 13 1.11 6.56 9.78
CA ALA A 13 0.10 5.96 10.65
C ALA A 13 -1.22 5.69 9.91
N ILE A 14 -1.67 6.61 9.05
CA ILE A 14 -2.87 6.43 8.22
C ILE A 14 -2.69 5.24 7.27
N LEU A 15 -1.56 5.15 6.58
CA LEU A 15 -1.27 4.03 5.68
C LEU A 15 -1.23 2.70 6.43
N LEU A 16 -0.62 2.68 7.61
CA LEU A 16 -0.55 1.48 8.45
C LEU A 16 -1.93 1.05 8.94
N GLY A 17 -2.76 2.01 9.39
CA GLY A 17 -4.15 1.73 9.78
C GLY A 17 -4.98 1.16 8.62
N PHE A 18 -4.79 1.70 7.42
CA PHE A 18 -5.44 1.17 6.22
C PHE A 18 -4.97 -0.25 5.90
N ASP A 19 -3.66 -0.52 6.00
CA ASP A 19 -3.11 -1.85 5.74
C ASP A 19 -3.64 -2.89 6.74
N VAL A 20 -3.79 -2.52 8.02
CA VAL A 20 -4.43 -3.39 9.04
C VAL A 20 -5.85 -3.75 8.62
N LEU A 21 -6.66 -2.75 8.27
CA LEU A 21 -8.05 -2.98 7.85
C LEU A 21 -8.12 -3.80 6.55
N ALA A 22 -7.22 -3.54 5.62
CA ALA A 22 -7.15 -4.29 4.36
C ALA A 22 -6.80 -5.76 4.59
N LEU A 23 -5.86 -6.07 5.47
CA LEU A 23 -5.47 -7.45 5.80
C LEU A 23 -6.60 -8.21 6.52
N ILE A 24 -7.26 -7.58 7.48
CA ILE A 24 -8.42 -8.16 8.17
C ILE A 24 -9.56 -8.39 7.17
N GLY A 25 -9.87 -7.39 6.33
CA GLY A 25 -10.90 -7.48 5.30
C GLY A 25 -10.59 -8.55 4.25
N ALA A 26 -9.32 -8.68 3.84
CA ALA A 26 -8.88 -9.73 2.92
C ALA A 26 -9.13 -11.13 3.48
N LEU A 27 -8.84 -11.33 4.78
CA LEU A 27 -9.10 -12.60 5.44
C LEU A 27 -10.59 -12.86 5.60
N TRP A 28 -11.36 -11.88 6.06
CA TRP A 28 -12.80 -12.01 6.16
C TRP A 28 -13.42 -12.39 4.82
N LEU A 29 -13.04 -11.71 3.75
CA LEU A 29 -13.50 -11.99 2.39
C LEU A 29 -13.10 -13.41 1.94
N SER A 30 -11.88 -13.85 2.27
CA SER A 30 -11.40 -15.19 1.95
C SER A 30 -12.20 -16.29 2.61
N PHE A 31 -12.57 -16.09 3.89
CA PHE A 31 -13.45 -16.99 4.60
C PHE A 31 -14.89 -16.93 4.08
N ALA A 32 -15.42 -15.74 3.82
CA ALA A 32 -16.78 -15.54 3.31
C ALA A 32 -16.98 -16.23 1.94
N ILE A 33 -16.02 -16.13 1.04
CA ILE A 33 -16.08 -16.80 -0.27
C ILE A 33 -16.02 -18.33 -0.10
N ARG A 34 -15.21 -18.83 0.83
CA ARG A 34 -15.03 -20.27 1.00
C ARG A 34 -16.15 -20.93 1.77
N LEU A 35 -16.70 -20.27 2.79
CA LEU A 35 -17.70 -20.81 3.70
C LEU A 35 -19.13 -20.36 3.36
N GLY A 36 -19.28 -19.42 2.44
CA GLY A 36 -20.56 -18.86 2.03
C GLY A 36 -20.83 -17.47 2.62
N GLY A 37 -21.74 -16.72 2.00
CA GLY A 37 -22.02 -15.32 2.34
C GLY A 37 -22.56 -15.06 3.75
N SER A 38 -22.97 -16.08 4.48
CA SER A 38 -23.43 -16.00 5.89
C SER A 38 -22.34 -16.33 6.92
N PHE A 39 -21.06 -16.22 6.52
CA PHE A 39 -19.96 -16.51 7.43
C PHE A 39 -19.97 -15.57 8.65
N THR A 40 -20.15 -16.15 9.82
CA THR A 40 -19.97 -15.48 11.12
C THR A 40 -18.67 -15.96 11.75
N PRO A 41 -17.70 -15.04 11.98
CA PRO A 41 -16.43 -15.43 12.58
C PRO A 41 -16.63 -15.93 14.02
N THR A 42 -16.05 -17.08 14.35
CA THR A 42 -15.92 -17.54 15.74
C THR A 42 -14.72 -16.87 16.40
N ASP A 43 -14.57 -17.00 17.72
CA ASP A 43 -13.46 -16.41 18.47
C ASP A 43 -12.09 -16.78 17.90
N VAL A 44 -11.93 -18.02 17.46
CA VAL A 44 -10.69 -18.50 16.84
C VAL A 44 -10.45 -17.82 15.48
N HIS A 45 -11.48 -17.63 14.67
CA HIS A 45 -11.38 -16.90 13.42
C HIS A 45 -10.99 -15.43 13.66
N LEU A 46 -11.60 -14.79 14.67
CA LEU A 46 -11.26 -13.41 15.05
C LEU A 46 -9.81 -13.30 15.51
N LEU A 47 -9.34 -14.23 16.34
CA LEU A 47 -7.94 -14.26 16.78
C LEU A 47 -6.98 -14.34 15.60
N LEU A 48 -7.24 -15.23 14.63
CA LEU A 48 -6.39 -15.39 13.46
C LEU A 48 -6.47 -14.21 12.48
N MET A 49 -7.64 -13.56 12.38
CA MET A 49 -7.78 -12.32 11.62
C MET A 49 -6.97 -11.18 12.23
N LEU A 50 -6.95 -11.07 13.57
CA LEU A 50 -6.14 -10.07 14.27
C LEU A 50 -4.65 -10.40 14.25
N LEU A 51 -4.30 -11.68 14.21
CA LEU A 51 -2.90 -12.10 14.13
C LEU A 51 -2.27 -11.79 12.75
N ALA A 52 -3.06 -11.77 11.69
CA ALA A 52 -2.56 -11.51 10.34
C ALA A 52 -1.83 -10.17 10.20
N PRO A 53 -2.39 -9.02 10.60
CA PRO A 53 -1.65 -7.76 10.55
C PRO A 53 -0.45 -7.74 11.50
N VAL A 54 -0.52 -8.41 12.65
CA VAL A 54 0.61 -8.51 13.59
C VAL A 54 1.81 -9.19 12.93
N VAL A 55 1.59 -10.21 12.13
CA VAL A 55 2.63 -10.91 11.37
C VAL A 55 3.05 -10.10 10.13
N ALA A 56 2.11 -9.50 9.41
CA ALA A 56 2.39 -8.83 8.14
C ALA A 56 3.10 -7.48 8.29
N ILE A 57 2.72 -6.67 9.29
CA ILE A 57 3.28 -5.31 9.46
C ILE A 57 4.79 -5.30 9.64
N PRO A 58 5.39 -6.14 10.51
CA PRO A 58 6.85 -6.23 10.63
C PRO A 58 7.54 -6.58 9.31
N VAL A 59 6.94 -7.49 8.51
CA VAL A 59 7.44 -7.85 7.18
C VAL A 59 7.39 -6.63 6.25
N PHE A 60 6.28 -5.89 6.21
CA PHE A 60 6.11 -4.69 5.38
C PHE A 60 7.10 -3.58 5.76
N VAL A 61 7.34 -3.40 7.07
CA VAL A 61 8.34 -2.45 7.57
C VAL A 61 9.75 -2.86 7.16
N ARG A 62 10.10 -4.14 7.31
CA ARG A 62 11.42 -4.69 6.95
C ARG A 62 11.70 -4.55 5.45
N LEU A 63 10.74 -4.89 4.61
CA LEU A 63 10.85 -4.79 3.15
C LEU A 63 10.72 -3.34 2.64
N GLY A 64 10.54 -2.37 3.55
CA GLY A 64 10.56 -0.95 3.19
C GLY A 64 9.29 -0.45 2.50
N LEU A 65 8.16 -1.15 2.61
CA LEU A 65 6.89 -0.74 2.03
C LEU A 65 6.45 0.67 2.44
N TYR A 66 6.90 1.12 3.62
CA TYR A 66 6.63 2.45 4.17
C TYR A 66 7.76 3.46 3.91
N ARG A 67 8.89 3.04 3.32
CA ARG A 67 10.00 3.94 2.96
C ARG A 67 9.83 4.56 1.59
N ALA A 68 9.29 3.79 0.64
CA ALA A 68 9.02 4.26 -0.71
C ALA A 68 7.80 5.18 -0.71
N VAL A 69 7.97 6.41 -0.22
CA VAL A 69 6.97 7.43 -0.34
C VAL A 69 6.76 7.76 -1.82
N ILE A 70 5.70 7.19 -2.42
CA ILE A 70 4.65 7.85 -3.21
C ILE A 70 5.11 8.67 -4.46
N ARG A 71 6.36 9.10 -4.59
CA ARG A 71 6.74 10.01 -5.68
C ARG A 71 6.95 9.29 -7.02
N TYR A 72 7.41 8.05 -6.97
CA TYR A 72 7.56 7.18 -8.13
C TYR A 72 7.13 5.78 -7.71
N LEU A 73 6.15 5.17 -8.41
CA LEU A 73 5.95 3.72 -8.35
C LEU A 73 6.73 3.11 -9.51
N PRO A 74 8.02 2.79 -9.36
CA PRO A 74 8.71 2.00 -10.34
C PRO A 74 8.17 0.57 -10.28
N GLU A 75 8.35 -0.20 -11.34
CA GLU A 75 8.00 -1.63 -11.39
C GLU A 75 8.52 -2.41 -10.18
N ARG A 76 9.66 -1.98 -9.63
CA ARG A 76 10.26 -2.52 -8.40
C ARG A 76 9.34 -2.43 -7.17
N ALA A 77 8.48 -1.40 -7.09
CA ALA A 77 7.56 -1.27 -5.95
C ALA A 77 6.44 -2.31 -6.00
N ILE A 78 5.92 -2.63 -7.18
CA ILE A 78 4.92 -3.70 -7.35
C ILE A 78 5.53 -5.03 -6.93
N TRP A 79 6.75 -5.31 -7.38
CA TRP A 79 7.47 -6.52 -7.00
C TRP A 79 7.69 -6.61 -5.48
N THR A 80 8.06 -5.50 -4.83
CA THR A 80 8.20 -5.44 -3.37
C THR A 80 6.88 -5.72 -2.65
N ILE A 81 5.76 -5.22 -3.17
CA ILE A 81 4.43 -5.51 -2.61
C ILE A 81 4.12 -7.00 -2.71
N VAL A 82 4.32 -7.62 -3.89
CA VAL A 82 4.09 -9.05 -4.09
C VAL A 82 4.97 -9.87 -3.15
N GLN A 83 6.25 -9.57 -3.04
CA GLN A 83 7.15 -10.27 -2.13
C GLN A 83 6.71 -10.12 -0.67
N ALA A 84 6.32 -8.91 -0.25
CA ALA A 84 5.91 -8.62 1.10
C ALA A 84 4.62 -9.36 1.49
N THR A 85 3.62 -9.34 0.62
CA THR A 85 2.34 -10.04 0.85
C THR A 85 2.52 -11.55 0.80
N THR A 86 3.35 -12.07 -0.10
CA THR A 86 3.67 -13.51 -0.17
C THR A 86 4.36 -13.97 1.11
N LEU A 87 5.39 -13.26 1.55
CA LEU A 87 6.11 -13.62 2.78
C LEU A 87 5.20 -13.53 4.01
N ALA A 88 4.39 -12.47 4.12
CA ALA A 88 3.42 -12.31 5.20
C ALA A 88 2.40 -13.46 5.21
N THR A 89 1.89 -13.84 4.03
CA THR A 89 0.95 -14.96 3.90
C THR A 89 1.59 -16.29 4.30
N LEU A 90 2.82 -16.55 3.88
CA LEU A 90 3.55 -17.76 4.26
C LEU A 90 3.76 -17.86 5.78
N LEU A 91 4.15 -16.76 6.42
CA LEU A 91 4.29 -16.72 7.87
C LEU A 91 2.94 -16.92 8.57
N TRP A 92 1.87 -16.33 8.05
CA TRP A 92 0.54 -16.54 8.59
C TRP A 92 0.06 -17.98 8.40
N VAL A 93 0.32 -18.61 7.24
CA VAL A 93 0.05 -20.05 7.00
C VAL A 93 0.80 -20.91 8.01
N PHE A 94 2.04 -20.56 8.33
CA PHE A 94 2.78 -21.26 9.37
C PHE A 94 2.07 -21.17 10.73
N THR A 95 1.50 -20.01 11.09
CA THR A 95 0.71 -19.88 12.32
C THR A 95 -0.56 -20.74 12.29
N LEU A 96 -1.22 -20.85 11.12
CA LEU A 96 -2.36 -21.76 10.93
C LEU A 96 -1.94 -23.23 11.13
N PHE A 97 -0.81 -23.62 10.55
CA PHE A 97 -0.31 -24.98 10.68
C PHE A 97 -0.05 -25.34 12.15
N VAL A 98 0.53 -24.43 12.91
CA VAL A 98 0.73 -24.62 14.36
C VAL A 98 -0.61 -24.72 15.10
N ALA A 99 -1.59 -23.88 14.76
CA ALA A 99 -2.92 -23.91 15.35
C ALA A 99 -3.68 -25.22 15.03
N GLU A 100 -3.54 -25.74 13.82
CA GLU A 100 -4.12 -27.03 13.42
C GLU A 100 -3.44 -28.20 14.13
N ALA A 101 -2.10 -28.18 14.24
CA ALA A 101 -1.32 -29.19 14.96
C ALA A 101 -1.70 -29.27 16.45
N THR A 102 -2.08 -28.14 17.06
CA THR A 102 -2.59 -28.08 18.45
C THR A 102 -4.09 -28.37 18.57
N ARG A 103 -4.76 -28.74 17.49
CA ARG A 103 -6.20 -29.02 17.41
C ARG A 103 -7.10 -27.85 17.83
N LEU A 104 -6.60 -26.61 17.75
CA LEU A 104 -7.38 -25.43 18.10
C LEU A 104 -8.47 -25.14 17.05
N ALA A 105 -8.21 -25.44 15.79
CA ALA A 105 -9.20 -25.30 14.72
C ALA A 105 -8.76 -26.00 13.43
N VAL A 106 -9.74 -26.36 12.59
CA VAL A 106 -9.52 -26.90 11.24
C VAL A 106 -9.87 -25.82 10.24
N PHE A 107 -8.92 -25.53 9.33
CA PHE A 107 -9.09 -24.46 8.35
C PHE A 107 -9.14 -24.99 6.92
N PRO A 108 -10.01 -24.42 6.06
CA PRO A 108 -10.03 -24.76 4.64
C PRO A 108 -8.70 -24.39 3.97
N ARG A 109 -8.06 -25.34 3.32
CA ARG A 109 -6.75 -25.17 2.65
C ARG A 109 -6.74 -24.13 1.53
N THR A 110 -7.91 -23.72 1.05
CA THR A 110 -8.06 -22.71 -0.01
C THR A 110 -8.01 -21.26 0.51
N VAL A 111 -8.26 -21.03 1.80
CA VAL A 111 -8.27 -19.68 2.41
C VAL A 111 -6.94 -18.96 2.22
N PRO A 112 -5.76 -19.55 2.41
CA PRO A 112 -4.48 -18.89 2.17
C PRO A 112 -4.31 -18.36 0.75
N PHE A 113 -4.81 -19.06 -0.27
CA PHE A 113 -4.71 -18.62 -1.66
C PHE A 113 -5.57 -17.37 -1.91
N PHE A 114 -6.82 -17.37 -1.44
CA PHE A 114 -7.67 -16.20 -1.52
C PHE A 114 -7.09 -15.03 -0.72
N TYR A 115 -6.57 -15.30 0.46
CA TYR A 115 -5.93 -14.27 1.29
C TYR A 115 -4.72 -13.63 0.58
N LEU A 116 -3.85 -14.42 -0.05
CA LEU A 116 -2.72 -13.91 -0.82
C LEU A 116 -3.19 -12.99 -1.96
N ILE A 117 -4.22 -13.40 -2.71
CA ILE A 117 -4.75 -12.62 -3.83
C ILE A 117 -5.35 -11.30 -3.31
N PHE A 118 -6.26 -11.38 -2.34
CA PHE A 118 -6.96 -10.19 -1.83
C PHE A 118 -6.03 -9.25 -1.07
N SER A 119 -5.11 -9.76 -0.25
CA SER A 119 -4.14 -8.90 0.43
C SER A 119 -3.24 -8.17 -0.57
N THR A 120 -2.76 -8.86 -1.61
CA THR A 120 -1.94 -8.23 -2.65
C THR A 120 -2.73 -7.16 -3.40
N LEU A 121 -3.97 -7.46 -3.82
CA LEU A 121 -4.83 -6.50 -4.53
C LEU A 121 -5.18 -5.28 -3.67
N LEU A 122 -5.55 -5.49 -2.41
CA LEU A 122 -5.92 -4.40 -1.51
C LEU A 122 -4.71 -3.52 -1.14
N ILE A 123 -3.56 -4.13 -0.84
CA ILE A 123 -2.33 -3.39 -0.53
C ILE A 123 -1.81 -2.66 -1.77
N ALA A 124 -1.78 -3.27 -2.95
CA ALA A 124 -1.40 -2.60 -4.18
C ALA A 124 -2.40 -1.49 -4.53
N GLY A 125 -3.69 -1.80 -4.50
CA GLY A 125 -4.77 -0.85 -4.79
C GLY A 125 -4.72 0.38 -3.89
N SER A 126 -4.47 0.22 -2.58
CA SER A 126 -4.31 1.33 -1.64
C SER A 126 -3.16 2.25 -2.03
N ARG A 127 -2.04 1.70 -2.50
CA ARG A 127 -0.87 2.48 -2.93
C ARG A 127 -1.16 3.24 -4.22
N PHE A 128 -1.84 2.60 -5.18
CA PHE A 128 -2.26 3.27 -6.41
C PHE A 128 -3.29 4.37 -6.14
N LEU A 129 -4.26 4.12 -5.27
CA LEU A 129 -5.28 5.10 -4.89
C LEU A 129 -4.64 6.29 -4.17
N ALA A 130 -3.74 6.05 -3.21
CA ALA A 130 -3.01 7.11 -2.53
C ALA A 130 -2.20 7.96 -3.52
N LYS A 131 -1.55 7.33 -4.50
CA LYS A 131 -0.84 8.04 -5.57
C LYS A 131 -1.81 8.86 -6.41
N ALA A 132 -2.92 8.29 -6.87
CA ALA A 132 -3.90 9.00 -7.69
C ALA A 132 -4.46 10.22 -6.96
N LEU A 133 -4.85 10.07 -5.69
CA LEU A 133 -5.38 11.16 -4.88
C LEU A 133 -4.38 12.29 -4.63
N LEU A 134 -3.09 11.96 -4.49
CA LEU A 134 -2.04 12.96 -4.26
C LEU A 134 -1.60 13.67 -5.56
N TRP A 135 -1.79 13.02 -6.73
CA TRP A 135 -1.42 13.61 -8.02
C TRP A 135 -2.54 14.37 -8.71
N LEU A 136 -3.81 14.10 -8.36
CA LEU A 136 -4.96 14.82 -8.92
C LEU A 136 -4.90 16.34 -8.68
N PRO A 137 -4.55 16.84 -7.47
CA PRO A 137 -4.53 18.28 -7.22
C PRO A 137 -3.52 19.06 -8.06
N GLU A 138 -2.36 18.48 -8.39
CA GLU A 138 -1.33 19.19 -9.17
C GLU A 138 -1.72 19.35 -10.64
N ARG A 139 -2.49 18.41 -11.20
CA ARG A 139 -2.97 18.47 -12.59
C ARG A 139 -4.22 19.34 -12.78
N VAL A 140 -5.12 19.35 -11.79
CA VAL A 140 -6.40 20.07 -11.86
C VAL A 140 -6.24 21.53 -11.45
N LEU A 141 -5.33 21.86 -10.56
CA LEU A 141 -5.12 23.23 -10.05
C LEU A 141 -4.21 24.08 -10.95
N GLY A 142 -3.74 23.58 -12.10
CA GLY A 142 -3.02 24.39 -13.09
C GLY A 142 -1.92 25.25 -12.46
N ARG A 143 -1.26 24.79 -11.42
CA ARG A 143 -0.08 25.46 -10.92
C ARG A 143 0.97 25.39 -12.03
N ALA A 144 1.04 26.44 -12.82
CA ALA A 144 2.19 26.73 -13.64
C ALA A 144 3.42 26.59 -12.73
N GLY A 145 4.10 25.45 -12.84
CA GLY A 145 5.28 25.20 -12.04
C GLY A 145 6.32 26.20 -12.46
N GLY A 146 6.61 27.19 -11.60
CA GLY A 146 7.71 28.09 -11.85
C GLY A 146 8.99 27.27 -12.08
N VAL A 147 9.66 27.47 -13.20
CA VAL A 147 10.94 26.82 -13.49
C VAL A 147 12.02 27.64 -12.81
N VAL A 148 12.69 27.06 -11.83
CA VAL A 148 13.88 27.67 -11.22
C VAL A 148 15.10 27.21 -12.00
N ILE A 149 15.72 28.15 -12.70
CA ILE A 149 16.96 27.88 -13.44
C ILE A 149 18.12 28.11 -12.48
N TYR A 150 18.83 27.03 -12.17
CA TYR A 150 20.04 27.10 -11.34
C TYR A 150 21.26 27.30 -12.23
N GLY A 151 21.87 28.49 -12.14
CA GLY A 151 23.05 28.88 -12.91
C GLY A 151 22.79 30.10 -13.79
N ALA A 152 23.37 31.23 -13.40
CA ALA A 152 23.25 32.53 -14.11
C ALA A 152 24.26 32.69 -15.26
N GLY A 153 24.86 31.62 -15.77
CA GLY A 153 25.78 31.65 -16.89
C GLY A 153 25.09 31.77 -18.26
N ALA A 154 25.86 31.92 -19.33
CA ALA A 154 25.36 32.07 -20.70
C ALA A 154 24.35 30.99 -21.12
N ALA A 155 24.50 29.75 -20.66
CA ALA A 155 23.53 28.67 -20.90
C ALA A 155 22.21 28.91 -20.19
N GLY A 156 22.19 29.46 -18.98
CA GLY A 156 20.99 29.79 -18.24
C GLY A 156 20.17 30.89 -18.89
N THR A 157 20.81 31.94 -19.39
CA THR A 157 20.16 33.04 -20.11
C THR A 157 19.56 32.57 -21.43
N GLN A 158 20.27 31.74 -22.20
CA GLN A 158 19.76 31.16 -23.44
C GLN A 158 18.53 30.28 -23.18
N LEU A 159 18.53 29.51 -22.08
CA LEU A 159 17.38 28.67 -21.70
C LEU A 159 16.15 29.52 -21.33
N VAL A 160 16.35 30.64 -20.60
CA VAL A 160 15.27 31.60 -20.29
C VAL A 160 14.67 32.19 -21.55
N GLU A 161 15.48 32.61 -22.50
CA GLU A 161 15.03 33.17 -23.78
C GLU A 161 14.27 32.13 -24.61
N ALA A 162 14.77 30.90 -24.69
CA ALA A 162 14.12 29.81 -25.40
C ALA A 162 12.76 29.48 -24.79
N LEU A 163 12.64 29.44 -23.45
CA LEU A 163 11.39 29.20 -22.75
C LEU A 163 10.38 30.33 -22.96
N ARG A 164 10.80 31.59 -22.96
CA ARG A 164 9.95 32.75 -23.25
C ARG A 164 9.48 32.76 -24.72
N ALA A 165 10.32 32.39 -25.65
CA ALA A 165 10.01 32.34 -27.07
C ALA A 165 8.94 31.25 -27.39
N HIS A 166 8.85 30.19 -26.60
CA HIS A 166 7.86 29.13 -26.77
C HIS A 166 6.54 29.40 -26.05
N GLY A 167 6.28 30.62 -25.58
CA GLY A 167 4.96 31.07 -25.10
C GLY A 167 4.43 30.37 -23.84
N LYS A 168 5.28 29.67 -23.10
CA LYS A 168 4.92 29.15 -21.78
C LYS A 168 5.14 30.25 -20.75
N ASN A 169 4.07 30.95 -20.40
CA ASN A 169 4.05 31.85 -19.24
C ASN A 169 4.29 30.98 -17.99
N PHE A 170 5.42 31.22 -17.33
CA PHE A 170 5.78 30.60 -16.05
C PHE A 170 5.39 31.54 -14.91
#